data_3632c4a9865eef3ef19745de97bb2e39
#
_entry.id   3632c4a9865eef3ef19745de97bb2e39
#
_cell.length_a   1.000
_cell.length_b   1.000
_cell.length_c   1.000
_cell.angle_alpha   90.00
_cell.angle_beta   90.00
_cell.angle_gamma   90.00
#
_symmetry.space_group_name_H-M   'P 1'
#
loop_
_entity.id
_entity.type
_entity.pdbx_description
1 polymer ?
#
loop_
_entity_poly.entity_id
_entity_poly.type
_entity_poly.pdbx_seq_one_letter_code
_entity_poly.pdbx_strand_id
1 'polypeptide(L)'
;MVPLALGTQTVGSVLRPAAYCGAVGFKPTHGRISAVGVTPLAWSLDHVGVLCRSVEDAALALAIMAGHDPGDPHSAAIPVEDYVAALAAPA
;
A
#
# COMPACT_ATOMS: atom_id res chain seq x y z
N MET A 1 16.71 11.65 0.18
CA MET A 1 15.27 11.94 -0.09
C MET A 1 14.86 11.26 -1.38
N VAL A 2 13.68 10.69 -1.41
CA VAL A 2 13.14 9.94 -2.57
C VAL A 2 11.70 10.39 -2.83
N PRO A 3 11.19 10.30 -4.09
CA PRO A 3 9.81 10.67 -4.40
C PRO A 3 8.79 9.69 -3.83
N LEU A 4 9.17 8.43 -3.64
CA LEU A 4 8.33 7.38 -3.09
C LEU A 4 9.18 6.39 -2.31
N ALA A 5 8.67 5.96 -1.16
CA ALA A 5 9.29 4.94 -0.33
C ALA A 5 8.26 3.85 0.02
N LEU A 6 8.74 2.61 0.13
CA LEU A 6 7.95 1.51 0.67
C LEU A 6 8.11 1.47 2.18
N GLY A 7 7.05 1.10 2.85
CA GLY A 7 7.06 0.85 4.28
C GLY A 7 6.13 -0.29 4.63
N THR A 8 6.20 -0.75 5.87
CA THR A 8 5.30 -1.77 6.38
C THR A 8 4.55 -1.24 7.60
N GLN A 9 3.34 -1.73 7.78
CA GLN A 9 2.51 -1.34 8.91
C GLN A 9 1.77 -2.53 9.47
N THR A 10 1.86 -2.70 10.78
CA THR A 10 1.04 -3.64 11.53
C THR A 10 -0.16 -2.91 12.15
N VAL A 11 0.09 -1.78 12.77
CA VAL A 11 -0.96 -0.94 13.41
C VAL A 11 -0.98 0.47 12.85
N GLY A 12 0.15 1.17 12.79
CA GLY A 12 0.22 2.56 12.36
C GLY A 12 1.53 2.96 11.70
N SER A 13 2.40 2.02 11.37
CA SER A 13 3.81 2.32 11.05
C SER A 13 4.04 2.95 9.68
N VAL A 14 3.06 3.00 8.79
CA VAL A 14 3.10 3.79 7.55
C VAL A 14 2.37 5.12 7.75
N LEU A 15 1.15 5.08 8.26
CA LEU A 15 0.28 6.25 8.36
C LEU A 15 0.79 7.26 9.39
N ARG A 16 1.24 6.77 10.54
CA ARG A 16 1.66 7.63 11.65
C ARG A 16 2.93 8.43 11.32
N PRO A 17 4.04 7.83 10.85
CA PRO A 17 5.21 8.60 10.49
C PRO A 17 4.96 9.53 9.30
N ALA A 18 4.13 9.16 8.34
CA ALA A 18 3.74 10.05 7.24
C ALA A 18 3.05 11.31 7.76
N ALA A 19 2.12 11.16 8.69
CA ALA A 19 1.42 12.27 9.32
C ALA A 19 2.39 13.22 10.06
N TYR A 20 3.36 12.67 10.76
CA TYR A 20 4.36 13.47 11.48
C TYR A 20 5.30 14.23 10.55
N CYS A 21 5.59 13.68 9.38
CA CYS A 21 6.56 14.25 8.43
C CYS A 21 5.90 15.08 7.31
N GLY A 22 4.59 15.26 7.34
CA GLY A 22 3.89 15.99 6.28
C GLY A 22 3.89 15.28 4.93
N ALA A 23 3.95 13.96 4.93
CA ALA A 23 3.89 13.13 3.74
C ALA A 23 2.53 12.42 3.62
N VAL A 24 2.23 11.91 2.43
CA VAL A 24 1.10 11.01 2.23
C VAL A 24 1.54 9.58 2.56
N GLY A 25 0.88 8.97 3.53
CA GLY A 25 1.04 7.55 3.83
C GLY A 25 -0.20 6.79 3.39
N PHE A 26 -0.03 5.70 2.68
CA PHE A 26 -1.13 4.88 2.21
C PHE A 26 -0.92 3.43 2.59
N LYS A 27 -1.90 2.89 3.31
CA LYS A 27 -2.00 1.47 3.65
C LYS A 27 -3.21 0.90 2.90
N PRO A 28 -2.99 0.05 1.90
CA PRO A 28 -4.09 -0.56 1.16
C PRO A 28 -4.89 -1.55 2.01
N THR A 29 -5.99 -2.02 1.47
CA THR A 29 -6.76 -3.13 2.03
C THR A 29 -5.86 -4.37 2.15
N HIS A 30 -6.02 -5.12 3.23
CA HIS A 30 -5.23 -6.33 3.49
C HIS A 30 -5.30 -7.31 2.30
N GLY A 31 -4.15 -7.82 1.90
CA GLY A 31 -4.05 -8.77 0.80
C GLY A 31 -4.01 -8.15 -0.61
N ARG A 32 -4.07 -6.81 -0.75
CA ARG A 32 -3.97 -6.16 -2.07
C ARG A 32 -2.55 -6.09 -2.59
N ILE A 33 -1.58 -5.98 -1.69
CA ILE A 33 -0.14 -6.02 -2.00
C ILE A 33 0.44 -7.24 -1.29
N SER A 34 1.19 -8.06 -2.01
CA SER A 34 1.86 -9.22 -1.42
C SER A 34 2.86 -8.82 -0.34
N ALA A 35 2.90 -9.57 0.73
CA ALA A 35 3.90 -9.46 1.79
C ALA A 35 5.02 -10.51 1.69
N VAL A 36 5.10 -11.23 0.59
CA VAL A 36 6.20 -12.18 0.35
C VAL A 36 7.53 -11.44 0.33
N GLY A 37 8.51 -11.94 1.07
CA GLY A 37 9.82 -11.30 1.21
C GLY A 37 9.89 -10.23 2.30
N VAL A 38 8.79 -9.92 2.94
CA VAL A 38 8.73 -9.01 4.10
C VAL A 38 8.91 -9.82 5.37
N THR A 39 9.81 -9.38 6.25
CA THR A 39 9.97 -10.00 7.58
C THR A 39 8.70 -9.74 8.40
N PRO A 40 8.00 -10.80 8.84
CA PRO A 40 6.72 -10.62 9.51
C PRO A 40 6.87 -10.17 10.96
N LEU A 41 5.91 -9.34 11.40
CA LEU A 41 5.66 -9.06 12.81
C LEU A 41 4.36 -9.76 13.26
N ALA A 42 3.28 -9.54 12.52
CA ALA A 42 1.99 -10.20 12.76
C ALA A 42 1.30 -10.45 11.42
N TRP A 43 1.25 -11.71 11.00
CA TRP A 43 0.77 -12.13 9.68
C TRP A 43 -0.61 -11.57 9.30
N SER A 44 -1.54 -11.53 10.26
CA SER A 44 -2.90 -11.08 10.03
C SER A 44 -3.06 -9.56 9.99
N LEU A 45 -2.03 -8.81 10.36
CA LEU A 45 -2.07 -7.36 10.50
C LEU A 45 -1.07 -6.64 9.59
N ASP A 46 -0.01 -7.32 9.17
CA ASP A 46 1.06 -6.68 8.39
C ASP A 46 0.59 -6.31 6.99
N HIS A 47 0.92 -5.07 6.60
CA HIS A 47 0.66 -4.53 5.28
C HIS A 47 1.93 -3.92 4.70
N VAL A 48 2.11 -4.04 3.40
CA VAL A 48 3.02 -3.19 2.64
C VAL A 48 2.27 -1.95 2.22
N GLY A 49 2.85 -0.79 2.44
CA GLY A 49 2.29 0.49 2.07
C GLY A 49 3.33 1.41 1.45
N VAL A 50 2.92 2.61 1.12
CA VAL A 50 3.78 3.61 0.49
C VAL A 50 3.74 4.93 1.23
N LEU A 51 4.87 5.66 1.17
CA LEU A 51 5.00 7.04 1.61
C LEU A 51 5.42 7.87 0.40
N CYS A 52 4.68 8.92 0.09
CA CYS A 52 4.88 9.74 -1.10
C CYS A 52 4.39 11.17 -0.85
N ARG A 53 4.34 11.99 -1.91
CA ARG A 53 4.00 13.41 -1.79
C ARG A 53 2.55 13.71 -2.14
N SER A 54 1.89 12.84 -2.91
CA SER A 54 0.52 13.07 -3.37
C SER A 54 -0.30 11.79 -3.36
N VAL A 55 -1.61 11.95 -3.35
CA VAL A 55 -2.55 10.82 -3.44
C VAL A 55 -2.45 10.14 -4.81
N GLU A 56 -2.19 10.91 -5.86
CA GLU A 56 -1.98 10.40 -7.21
C GLU A 56 -0.76 9.46 -7.28
N ASP A 57 0.33 9.81 -6.60
CA ASP A 57 1.50 8.94 -6.50
C ASP A 57 1.17 7.63 -5.78
N ALA A 58 0.37 7.70 -4.71
CA ALA A 58 -0.08 6.51 -3.99
C ALA A 58 -0.94 5.60 -4.88
N ALA A 59 -1.85 6.19 -5.66
CA ALA A 59 -2.69 5.43 -6.60
C ALA A 59 -1.88 4.77 -7.70
N LEU A 60 -0.88 5.46 -8.24
CA LEU A 60 0.02 4.92 -9.25
C LEU A 60 0.85 3.75 -8.69
N ALA A 61 1.38 3.91 -7.49
CA ALA A 61 2.12 2.85 -6.82
C ALA A 61 1.24 1.63 -6.56
N LEU A 62 0.01 1.82 -6.09
CA LEU A 62 -0.95 0.74 -5.86
C LEU A 62 -1.28 0.00 -7.17
N ALA A 63 -1.48 0.73 -8.27
CA ALA A 63 -1.75 0.13 -9.57
C ALA A 63 -0.64 -0.81 -10.05
N ILE A 64 0.61 -0.50 -9.69
CA ILE A 64 1.78 -1.31 -10.05
C ILE A 64 1.98 -2.48 -9.10
N MET A 65 1.78 -2.28 -7.80
CA MET A 65 2.12 -3.27 -6.76
C MET A 65 0.97 -4.18 -6.38
N ALA A 66 -0.28 -3.78 -6.61
CA ALA A 66 -1.44 -4.60 -6.28
C ALA A 66 -1.53 -5.80 -7.23
N GLY A 67 -2.10 -6.88 -6.74
CA GLY A 67 -2.35 -8.08 -7.53
C GLY A 67 -2.28 -9.33 -6.69
N HIS A 68 -2.77 -10.44 -7.25
CA HIS A 68 -2.72 -11.72 -6.58
C HIS A 68 -1.32 -12.34 -6.65
N ASP A 69 -0.80 -12.73 -5.50
CA ASP A 69 0.44 -13.48 -5.39
C ASP A 69 0.13 -14.87 -4.79
N PRO A 70 0.24 -15.95 -5.59
CA PRO A 70 -0.01 -17.31 -5.09
C PRO A 70 0.94 -17.73 -3.97
N GLY A 71 2.10 -17.08 -3.84
CA GLY A 71 3.05 -17.31 -2.77
C GLY A 71 2.68 -16.71 -1.42
N ASP A 72 1.68 -15.82 -1.40
CA ASP A 72 1.17 -15.17 -0.19
C ASP A 72 -0.21 -15.72 0.15
N PRO A 73 -0.36 -16.49 1.25
CA PRO A 73 -1.66 -17.07 1.63
C PRO A 73 -2.73 -16.02 1.98
N HIS A 74 -2.32 -14.77 2.26
CA HIS A 74 -3.23 -13.67 2.53
C HIS A 74 -3.52 -12.80 1.31
N SER A 75 -2.91 -13.08 0.16
CA SER A 75 -3.11 -12.31 -1.07
C SER A 75 -4.53 -12.50 -1.61
N ALA A 76 -5.21 -11.40 -1.90
CA ALA A 76 -6.56 -11.42 -2.44
C ALA A 76 -6.55 -11.68 -3.94
N ALA A 77 -7.33 -12.66 -4.39
CA ALA A 77 -7.53 -12.96 -5.82
C ALA A 77 -8.58 -12.01 -6.42
N ILE A 78 -8.31 -10.72 -6.40
CA ILE A 78 -9.20 -9.66 -6.87
C ILE A 78 -8.48 -8.92 -8.00
N PRO A 79 -9.18 -8.57 -9.11
CA PRO A 79 -8.58 -7.80 -10.20
C PRO A 79 -8.01 -6.46 -9.73
N VAL A 80 -6.93 -6.03 -10.37
CA VAL A 80 -6.37 -4.70 -10.17
C VAL A 80 -7.20 -3.70 -10.96
N GLU A 81 -7.70 -2.68 -10.27
CA GLU A 81 -8.47 -1.60 -10.89
C GLU A 81 -7.54 -0.48 -11.38
N ASP A 82 -8.09 0.40 -12.21
CA ASP A 82 -7.41 1.64 -12.58
C ASP A 82 -7.59 2.67 -11.45
N TYR A 83 -6.73 2.60 -10.46
CA TYR A 83 -6.81 3.47 -9.28
C TYR A 83 -6.55 4.94 -9.61
N VAL A 84 -5.74 5.21 -10.63
CA VAL A 84 -5.46 6.59 -11.05
C VAL A 84 -6.71 7.20 -11.70
N ALA A 85 -7.37 6.48 -12.59
CA ALA A 85 -8.62 6.93 -13.19
C ALA A 85 -9.74 7.09 -12.15
N ALA A 86 -9.78 6.21 -11.14
CA ALA A 86 -10.78 6.27 -10.07
C ALA A 86 -10.71 7.58 -9.24
N LEU A 87 -9.56 8.23 -9.17
CA LEU A 87 -9.41 9.52 -8.46
C LEU A 87 -10.22 10.65 -9.12
N ALA A 88 -10.50 10.56 -10.40
CA ALA A 88 -11.30 11.55 -11.12
C ALA A 88 -12.81 11.34 -10.97
N ALA A 89 -13.24 10.20 -10.43
CA ALA A 89 -14.64 9.89 -10.22
C ALA A 89 -15.19 10.61 -8.97
N PRO A 90 -16.48 10.99 -8.96
CA PRO A 90 -17.11 11.53 -7.76
C PRO A 90 -17.08 10.51 -6.61
N ALA A 91 -16.89 11.00 -5.39
CA ALA A 91 -16.93 10.16 -4.20
C ALA A 91 -18.37 9.66 -3.91
#